data_8a769de411161fb87bf9e42341a573b5
#
_entry.id   8a769de411161fb87bf9e42341a573b5
#
_cell.length_a   1.000
_cell.length_b   1.000
_cell.length_c   1.000
_cell.angle_alpha   90.00
_cell.angle_beta   90.00
_cell.angle_gamma   90.00
#
_symmetry.space_group_name_H-M   'P 1'
#
loop_
_entity.id
_entity.type
_entity.pdbx_description
1 polymer ?
#
loop_
_entity_poly.entity_id
_entity_poly.type
_entity_poly.pdbx_seq_one_letter_code
_entity_poly.pdbx_strand_id
1 'polypeptide(L)'
;FYTKVEDSDGKVVLEPNQKKETVCSAETAYIVKNLMQSVITGADGYAGTAKYCAINGIDVAAKTGTTNSSKDRWLCGFTNYYACAAWYGFDDPQRISFPGTKANYFLE
;
A
#
# COMPACT_ATOMS: atom_id res chain seq x y z
N PHE A 1 7.93 -8.78 -12.21
CA PHE A 1 7.22 -10.07 -12.21
C PHE A 1 6.41 -10.18 -13.49
N TYR A 2 6.41 -11.35 -14.12
CA TYR A 2 5.65 -11.65 -15.32
C TYR A 2 4.90 -12.97 -15.12
N THR A 3 3.77 -13.14 -15.79
CA THR A 3 2.97 -14.36 -15.75
C THR A 3 3.34 -15.32 -16.87
N LYS A 4 3.72 -14.79 -18.03
CA LYS A 4 4.30 -15.50 -19.18
C LYS A 4 4.98 -14.51 -20.11
N VAL A 5 5.88 -15.00 -20.93
CA VAL A 5 6.47 -14.26 -22.07
C VAL A 5 6.18 -15.05 -23.34
N GLU A 6 5.62 -14.40 -24.34
CA GLU A 6 5.27 -14.98 -25.63
C GLU A 6 6.12 -14.32 -26.73
N ASP A 7 6.43 -15.07 -27.77
CA ASP A 7 7.04 -14.53 -28.99
C ASP A 7 5.98 -13.87 -29.91
N SER A 8 6.41 -13.36 -31.07
CA SER A 8 5.53 -12.73 -32.04
C SER A 8 4.45 -13.65 -32.62
N ASP A 9 4.65 -14.95 -32.53
CA ASP A 9 3.73 -15.98 -33.04
C ASP A 9 2.78 -16.50 -31.94
N GLY A 10 2.86 -15.91 -30.72
CA GLY A 10 2.03 -16.28 -29.56
C GLY A 10 2.50 -17.53 -28.83
N LYS A 11 3.69 -18.03 -29.16
CA LYS A 11 4.28 -19.19 -28.47
C LYS A 11 4.89 -18.76 -27.15
N VAL A 12 4.54 -19.46 -26.05
CA VAL A 12 5.14 -19.21 -24.72
C VAL A 12 6.62 -19.61 -24.75
N VAL A 13 7.50 -18.64 -24.58
CA VAL A 13 8.97 -18.82 -24.52
C VAL A 13 9.51 -18.88 -23.11
N LEU A 14 8.77 -18.29 -22.16
CA LEU A 14 9.14 -18.33 -20.76
C LEU A 14 7.90 -18.31 -19.87
N GLU A 15 7.81 -19.24 -18.95
CA GLU A 15 6.78 -19.31 -17.93
C GLU A 15 7.44 -19.47 -16.56
N PRO A 16 7.13 -18.61 -15.59
CA PRO A 16 7.75 -18.69 -14.28
C PRO A 16 7.23 -19.92 -13.53
N ASN A 17 8.12 -20.66 -12.94
CA ASN A 17 7.76 -21.70 -11.97
C ASN A 17 7.33 -21.01 -10.66
N GLN A 18 6.04 -20.71 -10.54
CA GLN A 18 5.49 -20.06 -9.36
C GLN A 18 5.46 -21.04 -8.17
N LYS A 19 6.51 -20.98 -7.35
CA LYS A 19 6.48 -21.62 -6.04
C LYS A 19 5.76 -20.69 -5.08
N LYS A 20 4.68 -21.18 -4.47
CA LYS A 20 4.03 -20.50 -3.34
C LYS A 20 4.74 -20.95 -2.07
N GLU A 21 5.30 -19.99 -1.35
CA GLU A 21 5.92 -20.23 -0.05
C GLU A 21 5.12 -19.51 1.03
N THR A 22 4.90 -20.19 2.15
CA THR A 22 4.28 -19.57 3.33
C THR A 22 5.35 -18.74 4.04
N VAL A 23 5.16 -17.42 4.07
CA VAL A 23 6.13 -16.47 4.68
C VAL A 23 5.85 -16.20 6.16
N CYS A 24 4.62 -16.42 6.62
CA CYS A 24 4.24 -16.29 8.04
C CYS A 24 3.01 -17.14 8.34
N SER A 25 2.73 -17.37 9.63
CA SER A 25 1.51 -18.08 10.04
C SER A 25 0.25 -17.22 9.80
N ALA A 26 -0.91 -17.89 9.71
CA ALA A 26 -2.20 -17.20 9.54
C ALA A 26 -2.52 -16.26 10.72
N GLU A 27 -2.14 -16.66 11.94
CA GLU A 27 -2.33 -15.86 13.15
C GLU A 27 -1.50 -14.58 13.10
N THR A 28 -0.22 -14.68 12.69
CA THR A 28 0.66 -13.52 12.52
C THR A 28 0.10 -12.58 11.45
N ALA A 29 -0.33 -13.10 10.31
CA ALA A 29 -0.94 -12.31 9.25
C ALA A 29 -2.22 -11.60 9.73
N TYR A 30 -3.05 -12.27 10.51
CA TYR A 30 -4.26 -11.69 11.09
C TYR A 30 -3.95 -10.53 12.05
N ILE A 31 -2.98 -10.71 12.96
CA ILE A 31 -2.58 -9.67 13.90
C ILE A 31 -2.06 -8.44 13.16
N VAL A 32 -1.17 -8.64 12.17
CA VAL A 32 -0.63 -7.53 11.36
C VAL A 32 -1.74 -6.82 10.58
N LYS A 33 -2.68 -7.57 10.00
CA LYS A 33 -3.87 -6.98 9.33
C LYS A 33 -4.64 -6.08 10.29
N ASN A 34 -4.95 -6.54 11.50
CA ASN A 34 -5.70 -5.76 12.50
C ASN A 34 -4.95 -4.48 12.91
N LEU A 35 -3.63 -4.57 13.14
CA LEU A 35 -2.80 -3.40 13.42
C LEU A 35 -2.82 -2.40 12.26
N MET A 36 -2.80 -2.87 11.02
CA MET A 36 -2.87 -2.01 9.84
C MET A 36 -4.28 -1.45 9.60
N GLN A 37 -5.34 -2.14 10.01
CA GLN A 37 -6.71 -1.61 9.99
C GLN A 37 -6.87 -0.43 10.97
N SER A 38 -6.22 -0.44 12.13
CA SER A 38 -6.27 0.69 13.07
C SER A 38 -5.65 1.97 12.50
N VAL A 39 -4.80 1.88 11.48
CA VAL A 39 -4.28 3.05 10.75
C VAL A 39 -5.41 3.78 9.97
N ILE A 40 -6.46 3.06 9.61
CA ILE A 40 -7.67 3.60 8.98
C ILE A 40 -8.69 4.01 10.05
N THR A 41 -9.06 3.08 10.94
CA THR A 41 -10.16 3.26 11.89
C THR A 41 -9.79 4.12 13.08
N GLY A 42 -8.51 4.22 13.41
CA GLY A 42 -8.02 4.78 14.66
C GLY A 42 -8.02 3.74 15.79
N ALA A 43 -7.43 4.10 16.90
CA ALA A 43 -7.38 3.31 18.13
C ALA A 43 -7.25 4.24 19.35
N ASP A 44 -7.75 3.82 20.50
CA ASP A 44 -7.59 4.50 21.80
C ASP A 44 -7.98 5.99 21.80
N GLY A 45 -9.00 6.35 21.02
CA GLY A 45 -9.48 7.73 20.91
C GLY A 45 -8.70 8.60 19.91
N TYR A 46 -7.68 8.06 19.24
CA TYR A 46 -6.93 8.74 18.20
C TYR A 46 -7.44 8.36 16.79
N ALA A 47 -7.57 9.36 15.93
CA ALA A 47 -7.92 9.13 14.52
C ALA A 47 -6.78 8.43 13.79
N GLY A 48 -7.12 7.50 12.90
CA GLY A 48 -6.15 6.84 12.04
C GLY A 48 -5.45 7.83 11.09
N THR A 49 -4.17 7.61 10.84
CA THR A 49 -3.36 8.48 9.94
C THR A 49 -3.77 8.37 8.47
N ALA A 50 -4.45 7.27 8.09
CA ALA A 50 -4.99 7.03 6.76
C ALA A 50 -6.53 6.90 6.78
N LYS A 51 -7.23 7.61 7.65
CA LYS A 51 -8.69 7.55 7.80
C LYS A 51 -9.46 7.86 6.49
N TYR A 52 -8.86 8.64 5.62
CA TYR A 52 -9.45 9.00 4.32
C TYR A 52 -9.42 7.86 3.30
N CYS A 53 -8.64 6.80 3.56
CA CYS A 53 -8.62 5.59 2.73
C CYS A 53 -9.73 4.60 3.11
N ALA A 54 -10.61 4.93 4.04
CA ALA A 54 -11.74 4.09 4.40
C ALA A 54 -12.69 3.93 3.21
N ILE A 55 -13.07 2.70 2.91
CA ILE A 55 -14.06 2.38 1.87
C ILE A 55 -15.27 1.78 2.58
N ASN A 56 -16.45 2.35 2.34
CA ASN A 56 -17.67 1.88 3.00
C ASN A 56 -17.97 0.41 2.63
N GLY A 57 -18.13 -0.44 3.65
CA GLY A 57 -18.42 -1.86 3.48
C GLY A 57 -17.22 -2.73 3.09
N ILE A 58 -16.00 -2.17 3.07
CA ILE A 58 -14.78 -2.92 2.74
C ILE A 58 -13.74 -2.75 3.86
N ASP A 59 -13.22 -3.87 4.33
CA ASP A 59 -12.08 -3.88 5.25
C ASP A 59 -10.80 -3.45 4.51
N VAL A 60 -10.28 -2.30 4.87
CA VAL A 60 -9.01 -1.78 4.35
C VAL A 60 -7.96 -1.81 5.45
N ALA A 61 -6.82 -2.37 5.17
CA ALA A 61 -5.63 -2.32 6.00
C ALA A 61 -4.55 -1.51 5.26
N ALA A 62 -3.96 -0.51 5.90
CA ALA A 62 -3.00 0.35 5.24
C ALA A 62 -1.93 0.90 6.19
N LYS A 63 -0.86 1.43 5.60
CA LYS A 63 0.19 2.16 6.33
C LYS A 63 0.73 3.29 5.47
N THR A 64 0.77 4.48 6.05
CA THR A 64 1.41 5.64 5.44
C THR A 64 2.92 5.61 5.67
N GLY A 65 3.67 6.18 4.75
CA GLY A 65 5.11 6.40 4.85
C GLY A 65 5.47 7.85 4.48
N THR A 66 6.39 8.43 5.21
CA THR A 66 6.92 9.76 4.93
C THR A 66 8.41 9.74 5.22
N THR A 67 9.23 10.09 4.24
CA THR A 67 10.68 10.20 4.42
C THR A 67 11.07 11.48 5.16
N ASN A 68 12.31 11.53 5.64
CA ASN A 68 12.86 12.69 6.29
C ASN A 68 12.71 13.94 5.39
N SER A 69 12.36 15.08 6.01
CA SER A 69 12.09 16.33 5.31
C SER A 69 10.91 16.30 4.34
N SER A 70 10.03 15.28 4.44
CA SER A 70 8.84 15.12 3.60
C SER A 70 9.15 15.15 2.10
N LYS A 71 10.20 14.46 1.67
CA LYS A 71 10.58 14.37 0.25
C LYS A 71 9.78 13.32 -0.50
N ASP A 72 9.32 12.28 0.20
CA ASP A 72 8.49 11.21 -0.35
C ASP A 72 7.28 10.94 0.53
N ARG A 73 6.21 10.56 -0.11
CA ARG A 73 4.98 10.08 0.52
C ARG A 73 4.65 8.70 -0.02
N TRP A 74 4.33 7.80 0.87
CA TRP A 74 3.92 6.45 0.54
C TRP A 74 2.58 6.12 1.19
N LEU A 75 1.79 5.35 0.49
CA LEU A 75 0.68 4.60 1.04
C LEU A 75 0.79 3.16 0.54
N CYS A 76 0.87 2.21 1.46
CA CYS A 76 0.76 0.79 1.15
C CYS A 76 -0.48 0.27 1.85
N GLY A 77 -1.33 -0.45 1.12
CA GLY A 77 -2.56 -0.97 1.69
C GLY A 77 -3.07 -2.18 0.93
N PHE A 78 -4.00 -2.87 1.54
CA PHE A 78 -4.65 -4.02 0.93
C PHE A 78 -6.08 -4.22 1.47
N THR A 79 -6.86 -4.90 0.67
CA THR A 79 -8.16 -5.45 1.02
C THR A 79 -8.08 -6.98 0.98
N ASN A 80 -9.20 -7.67 1.11
CA ASN A 80 -9.23 -9.13 0.92
C ASN A 80 -8.91 -9.56 -0.53
N TYR A 81 -8.92 -8.63 -1.50
CA TYR A 81 -8.81 -8.93 -2.92
C TYR A 81 -7.62 -8.27 -3.61
N TYR A 82 -7.19 -7.11 -3.14
CA TYR A 82 -6.20 -6.28 -3.82
C TYR A 82 -5.16 -5.77 -2.83
N ALA A 83 -3.93 -5.65 -3.29
CA ALA A 83 -2.86 -4.93 -2.62
C ALA A 83 -2.38 -3.79 -3.52
N CYS A 84 -2.09 -2.65 -2.92
CA CYS A 84 -1.64 -1.45 -3.62
C CYS A 84 -0.49 -0.80 -2.85
N ALA A 85 0.44 -0.25 -3.59
CA ALA A 85 1.45 0.67 -3.06
C ALA A 85 1.47 1.91 -3.96
N ALA A 86 1.26 3.08 -3.37
CA ALA A 86 1.32 4.35 -4.05
C ALA A 86 2.50 5.17 -3.52
N TRP A 87 3.23 5.79 -4.42
CA TRP A 87 4.32 6.70 -4.12
C TRP A 87 4.09 8.05 -4.79
N TYR A 88 4.44 9.09 -4.06
CA TYR A 88 4.48 10.44 -4.57
C TYR A 88 5.76 11.12 -4.13
N GLY A 89 6.49 11.67 -5.10
CA GLY A 89 7.78 12.31 -4.91
C GLY A 89 8.29 12.94 -6.20
N PHE A 90 9.53 13.38 -6.15
CA PHE A 90 10.24 13.92 -7.32
C PHE A 90 11.47 13.05 -7.60
N ASP A 91 11.82 12.89 -8.88
CA ASP A 91 13.02 12.14 -9.29
C ASP A 91 14.30 12.74 -8.67
N ASP A 92 14.38 14.08 -8.61
CA ASP A 92 15.35 14.80 -7.78
C ASP A 92 14.68 15.13 -6.44
N PRO A 93 15.10 14.50 -5.31
CA PRO A 93 14.36 14.57 -4.05
C PRO A 93 14.21 15.98 -3.50
N GLN A 94 13.03 16.55 -3.60
CA GLN A 94 12.66 17.86 -3.10
C GLN A 94 11.59 17.75 -2.03
N ARG A 95 11.50 18.75 -1.16
CA ARG A 95 10.45 18.79 -0.14
C ARG A 95 9.09 18.97 -0.80
N ILE A 96 8.19 18.06 -0.51
CA ILE A 96 6.78 18.16 -0.92
C ILE A 96 6.10 19.16 0.01
N SER A 97 5.57 20.24 -0.56
CA SER A 97 4.82 21.27 0.17
C SER A 97 3.49 21.52 -0.52
N PHE A 98 2.41 21.46 0.24
CA PHE A 98 1.06 21.78 -0.22
C PHE A 98 0.63 23.09 0.45
N PRO A 99 0.67 24.25 -0.24
CA PRO A 99 0.24 25.51 0.33
C PRO A 99 -1.23 25.45 0.75
N GLY A 100 -1.50 25.74 2.02
CA GLY A 100 -2.87 25.84 2.54
C GLY A 100 -3.61 24.54 2.78
N THR A 101 -2.97 23.41 2.57
CA THR A 101 -3.59 22.07 2.76
C THR A 101 -2.84 21.27 3.81
N LYS A 102 -3.57 20.44 4.55
CA LYS A 102 -2.95 19.44 5.41
C LYS A 102 -2.25 18.41 4.52
N ALA A 103 -1.04 18.01 4.89
CA ALA A 103 -0.18 17.10 4.12
C ALA A 103 -0.80 15.70 3.80
N ASN A 104 -2.05 15.48 4.17
CA ASN A 104 -2.77 14.22 4.04
C ASN A 104 -3.68 14.17 2.80
N TYR A 105 -3.87 15.27 2.07
CA TYR A 105 -4.74 15.29 0.88
C TYR A 105 -4.20 14.49 -0.30
N PHE A 106 -3.00 13.99 -0.22
CA PHE A 106 -2.49 13.07 -1.22
C PHE A 106 -3.21 11.70 -1.22
N LEU A 107 -3.97 11.42 -0.16
CA LEU A 107 -4.64 10.15 0.07
C LEU A 107 -6.16 10.23 -0.15
N GLU A 108 -6.68 11.37 -0.59
CA GLU A 108 -8.05 11.57 -1.05
C GLU A 108 -8.13 11.35 -2.56
#